data_66ce1ee6a07d70eeb7e43d6c4f7eced7
#
_entry.id   66ce1ee6a07d70eeb7e43d6c4f7eced7
#
_cell.length_a   1.000
_cell.length_b   1.000
_cell.length_c   1.000
_cell.angle_alpha   90.00
_cell.angle_beta   90.00
_cell.angle_gamma   90.00
#
_symmetry.space_group_name_H-M   'P 1'
#
loop_
_entity.id
_entity.type
_entity.pdbx_description
1 polymer ?
#
loop_
_entity_poly.entity_id
_entity_poly.type
_entity_poly.pdbx_seq_one_letter_code
_entity_poly.pdbx_strand_id
1 'polypeptide(L)'
;MNSKGTVVKISGPLVVAEGMRDANMFDVVRVSEKRLIGEIIEMHGDRASIQVYEETSGLGTGEGVESTGEPMSVELGPGLIGSIFDGIQRPLDDIRKVCGNNLQRGVEVPSLKREPLWKFTPTVKAGDKVTGGDIIGTVPETDIVLHKIMVPNGIEGTVKKISEGEFHADDIVCTIETSKGDKELSLIQKWPVRRGRPYKKKLSPDMPLVTGQRVIDCLFPIAKGGVAAIPGPFGSGKTVTQHQLAKWAEADIIVYIGCGERGNEMTDVLNEFPELIDPHTGKSLMERTVLIANTSDMPVAAREASVYTGITIAEYYRDMGYSVALMADSTSRWAEALREMSGRLEEMPGDEGYPAYLGSRLAQFYERAGRVISNGTEGREGALSVIGAVSPPGGDISEPVSQATLRIVKVFWGLDANLAYQRHFPAINWLTSYSLYADSLASWYDNNVSKDWMKSRARFMEILHDEAELKEIVKLVGMDALSPRDRLKMETARSIREDFLHQLAFHEVDTYTSLKKQLYMMKLILNFNDEASDAVAKGADIEEVANLAVREKISRFKYIEEEKTDAEFEKLSVEISSELNDLLDKEED
;
A
#
# COMPACT_ATOMS: atom_id res chain seq x y z
N MET A 1 12.74 -31.48 19.39
CA MET A 1 13.24 -32.61 18.57
C MET A 1 12.61 -32.45 17.20
N ASN A 2 13.40 -32.55 16.14
CA ASN A 2 12.85 -32.46 14.80
C ASN A 2 11.98 -33.68 14.51
N SER A 3 10.69 -33.51 14.31
CA SER A 3 9.79 -34.60 13.92
C SER A 3 10.11 -35.03 12.49
N LYS A 4 10.18 -36.37 12.28
CA LYS A 4 10.44 -36.97 10.96
C LYS A 4 9.24 -37.79 10.55
N GLY A 5 8.77 -37.55 9.33
CA GLY A 5 7.62 -38.24 8.76
C GLY A 5 7.90 -38.78 7.37
N THR A 6 6.90 -39.41 6.80
CA THR A 6 6.95 -40.00 5.45
C THR A 6 5.76 -39.55 4.62
N VAL A 7 5.99 -39.16 3.38
CA VAL A 7 4.96 -38.73 2.43
C VAL A 7 4.04 -39.88 2.09
N VAL A 8 2.73 -39.67 2.26
CA VAL A 8 1.67 -40.66 1.95
C VAL A 8 0.71 -40.22 0.85
N LYS A 9 0.57 -38.93 0.62
CA LYS A 9 -0.30 -38.36 -0.45
C LYS A 9 0.32 -37.11 -1.02
N ILE A 10 0.20 -36.89 -2.33
CA ILE A 10 0.64 -35.68 -3.03
C ILE A 10 -0.52 -35.22 -3.92
N SER A 11 -0.90 -33.94 -3.81
CA SER A 11 -1.94 -33.32 -4.63
C SER A 11 -1.50 -31.88 -5.01
N GLY A 12 -0.71 -31.75 -6.07
CA GLY A 12 -0.07 -30.48 -6.44
C GLY A 12 0.82 -29.97 -5.29
N PRO A 13 0.67 -28.72 -4.84
CA PRO A 13 1.49 -28.17 -3.75
C PRO A 13 1.12 -28.74 -2.37
N LEU A 14 0.06 -29.51 -2.24
CA LEU A 14 -0.33 -30.18 -0.99
C LEU A 14 0.32 -31.56 -0.89
N VAL A 15 1.09 -31.77 0.17
CA VAL A 15 1.71 -33.03 0.53
C VAL A 15 1.18 -33.46 1.91
N VAL A 16 0.77 -34.71 2.04
CA VAL A 16 0.38 -35.28 3.34
C VAL A 16 1.48 -36.23 3.79
N ALA A 17 1.98 -36.03 5.00
CA ALA A 17 2.97 -36.89 5.64
C ALA A 17 2.41 -37.55 6.92
N GLU A 18 2.78 -38.78 7.21
CA GLU A 18 2.49 -39.48 8.47
C GLU A 18 3.72 -39.53 9.35
N GLY A 19 3.53 -39.84 10.65
CA GLY A 19 4.63 -39.87 11.64
C GLY A 19 4.98 -38.48 12.20
N MET A 20 4.17 -37.48 11.97
CA MET A 20 4.43 -36.05 12.31
C MET A 20 3.85 -35.65 13.68
N ARG A 21 3.60 -36.59 14.61
CA ARG A 21 2.89 -36.31 15.88
C ARG A 21 3.51 -35.20 16.73
N ASP A 22 4.83 -35.05 16.70
CA ASP A 22 5.56 -34.08 17.53
C ASP A 22 5.80 -32.74 16.82
N ALA A 23 5.28 -32.55 15.60
CA ALA A 23 5.32 -31.29 14.88
C ALA A 23 4.15 -30.38 15.29
N ASN A 24 4.31 -29.06 15.09
CA ASN A 24 3.27 -28.09 15.37
C ASN A 24 2.69 -27.52 14.08
N MET A 25 1.46 -26.99 14.17
CA MET A 25 0.90 -26.20 13.09
C MET A 25 1.80 -25.00 12.78
N PHE A 26 1.97 -24.75 11.48
CA PHE A 26 2.81 -23.69 10.93
C PHE A 26 4.33 -23.93 11.07
N ASP A 27 4.77 -25.10 11.54
CA ASP A 27 6.18 -25.46 11.45
C ASP A 27 6.61 -25.55 9.99
N VAL A 28 7.77 -24.98 9.69
CA VAL A 28 8.44 -25.18 8.40
C VAL A 28 8.98 -26.61 8.34
N VAL A 29 8.79 -27.26 7.21
CA VAL A 29 9.28 -28.62 6.94
C VAL A 29 10.17 -28.65 5.69
N ARG A 30 11.03 -29.65 5.63
CA ARG A 30 11.82 -30.01 4.46
C ARG A 30 11.30 -31.33 3.90
N VAL A 31 10.81 -31.27 2.65
CA VAL A 31 10.19 -32.43 1.99
C VAL A 31 11.16 -33.03 1.00
N SER A 32 11.34 -34.33 1.07
CA SER A 32 12.22 -35.17 0.25
C SER A 32 13.72 -34.87 0.41
N GLU A 33 14.54 -35.67 -0.27
CA GLU A 33 16.00 -35.44 -0.38
C GLU A 33 16.32 -34.08 -1.05
N LYS A 34 15.39 -33.55 -1.86
CA LYS A 34 15.51 -32.24 -2.49
C LYS A 34 15.31 -31.07 -1.51
N ARG A 35 14.90 -31.35 -0.27
CA ARG A 35 14.69 -30.39 0.82
C ARG A 35 13.72 -29.25 0.46
N LEU A 36 12.66 -29.56 -0.29
CA LEU A 36 11.66 -28.56 -0.67
C LEU A 36 11.05 -27.92 0.58
N ILE A 37 10.91 -26.60 0.55
CA ILE A 37 10.36 -25.84 1.67
C ILE A 37 8.85 -25.99 1.69
N GLY A 38 8.30 -26.38 2.84
CA GLY A 38 6.87 -26.45 3.08
C GLY A 38 6.51 -25.96 4.48
N GLU A 39 5.22 -25.79 4.73
CA GLU A 39 4.64 -25.40 6.01
C GLU A 39 3.49 -26.34 6.36
N ILE A 40 3.40 -26.75 7.61
CA ILE A 40 2.27 -27.54 8.09
C ILE A 40 1.06 -26.62 8.24
N ILE A 41 0.00 -26.90 7.49
CA ILE A 41 -1.22 -26.08 7.50
C ILE A 41 -2.40 -26.76 8.20
N GLU A 42 -2.31 -28.08 8.44
CA GLU A 42 -3.33 -28.86 9.12
C GLU A 42 -2.72 -30.10 9.77
N MET A 43 -3.27 -30.53 10.91
CA MET A 43 -2.84 -31.71 11.64
C MET A 43 -4.01 -32.61 11.98
N HIS A 44 -3.93 -33.89 11.62
CA HIS A 44 -4.89 -34.94 11.98
C HIS A 44 -4.19 -36.13 12.63
N GLY A 45 -4.14 -36.14 13.95
CA GLY A 45 -3.44 -37.19 14.69
C GLY A 45 -1.93 -37.15 14.46
N ASP A 46 -1.39 -38.12 13.75
CA ASP A 46 0.03 -38.18 13.36
C ASP A 46 0.28 -37.76 11.91
N ARG A 47 -0.79 -37.35 11.19
CA ARG A 47 -0.71 -36.87 9.82
C ARG A 47 -0.69 -35.37 9.77
N ALA A 48 0.22 -34.83 8.97
CA ALA A 48 0.34 -33.43 8.67
C ALA A 48 0.01 -33.14 7.19
N SER A 49 -0.90 -32.21 6.93
CA SER A 49 -1.07 -31.60 5.61
C SER A 49 -0.10 -30.46 5.45
N ILE A 50 0.76 -30.52 4.43
CA ILE A 50 1.90 -29.65 4.21
C ILE A 50 1.68 -28.91 2.91
N GLN A 51 1.71 -27.61 2.96
CA GLN A 51 1.73 -26.70 1.82
C GLN A 51 3.18 -26.49 1.38
N VAL A 52 3.56 -26.99 0.20
CA VAL A 52 4.92 -26.86 -0.33
C VAL A 52 5.02 -25.58 -1.16
N TYR A 53 6.03 -24.76 -0.89
CA TYR A 53 6.27 -23.47 -1.53
C TYR A 53 7.00 -23.54 -2.88
N GLU A 54 7.36 -24.75 -3.27
CA GLU A 54 8.07 -25.04 -4.51
C GLU A 54 7.29 -26.06 -5.35
N GLU A 55 7.71 -26.27 -6.60
CA GLU A 55 7.08 -27.25 -7.46
C GLU A 55 7.31 -28.68 -6.96
N THR A 56 6.22 -29.42 -6.83
CA THR A 56 6.22 -30.80 -6.29
C THR A 56 6.34 -31.90 -7.35
N SER A 57 6.45 -31.55 -8.63
CA SER A 57 6.59 -32.52 -9.71
C SER A 57 7.75 -33.49 -9.48
N GLY A 58 7.46 -34.79 -9.56
CA GLY A 58 8.44 -35.86 -9.35
C GLY A 58 8.74 -36.19 -7.88
N LEU A 59 7.95 -35.66 -6.92
CA LEU A 59 7.89 -36.23 -5.58
C LEU A 59 7.11 -37.56 -5.61
N GLY A 60 7.53 -38.51 -4.77
CA GLY A 60 6.89 -39.81 -4.59
C GLY A 60 6.40 -40.03 -3.17
N THR A 61 5.44 -40.94 -3.01
CA THR A 61 5.11 -41.49 -1.70
C THR A 61 6.27 -42.30 -1.15
N GLY A 62 6.48 -42.25 0.18
CA GLY A 62 7.63 -42.90 0.82
C GLY A 62 8.84 -41.97 1.02
N GLU A 63 8.85 -40.79 0.43
CA GLU A 63 9.91 -39.79 0.66
C GLU A 63 9.82 -39.17 2.06
N GLY A 64 10.97 -38.78 2.61
CA GLY A 64 11.07 -38.26 3.98
C GLY A 64 10.56 -36.81 4.09
N VAL A 65 10.03 -36.50 5.27
CA VAL A 65 9.70 -35.12 5.68
C VAL A 65 10.35 -34.85 7.03
N GLU A 66 10.98 -33.68 7.18
CA GLU A 66 11.63 -33.26 8.42
C GLU A 66 11.11 -31.89 8.85
N SER A 67 10.54 -31.81 10.07
CA SER A 67 10.15 -30.54 10.66
C SER A 67 11.37 -29.80 11.20
N THR A 68 11.42 -28.49 10.99
CA THR A 68 12.45 -27.63 11.61
C THR A 68 12.11 -27.27 13.06
N GLY A 69 10.84 -27.45 13.47
CA GLY A 69 10.33 -27.04 14.79
C GLY A 69 10.19 -25.53 14.95
N GLU A 70 10.31 -24.76 13.86
CA GLU A 70 10.15 -23.31 13.84
C GLU A 70 9.08 -22.91 12.79
N PRO A 71 8.24 -21.91 13.10
CA PRO A 71 7.28 -21.41 12.13
C PRO A 71 7.97 -20.63 11.00
N MET A 72 7.26 -20.49 9.87
CA MET A 72 7.74 -19.64 8.78
C MET A 72 8.00 -18.23 9.28
N SER A 73 9.25 -17.82 9.17
CA SER A 73 9.75 -16.55 9.69
C SER A 73 10.55 -15.80 8.63
N VAL A 74 10.51 -14.48 8.71
CA VAL A 74 11.36 -13.60 7.91
C VAL A 74 12.57 -13.14 8.72
N GLU A 75 13.68 -12.93 8.05
CA GLU A 75 14.86 -12.27 8.59
C GLU A 75 14.69 -10.74 8.45
N LEU A 76 14.83 -10.05 9.55
CA LEU A 76 14.65 -8.61 9.68
C LEU A 76 15.96 -7.97 10.11
N GLY A 77 16.56 -7.19 9.25
CA GLY A 77 17.85 -6.56 9.45
C GLY A 77 18.26 -5.69 8.28
N PRO A 78 19.45 -5.05 8.32
CA PRO A 78 19.93 -4.23 7.22
C PRO A 78 20.17 -5.06 5.96
N GLY A 79 19.82 -4.48 4.80
CA GLY A 79 19.84 -5.12 3.50
C GLY A 79 18.46 -5.54 2.97
N LEU A 80 17.38 -5.20 3.68
CA LEU A 80 16.01 -5.34 3.19
C LEU A 80 15.69 -4.30 2.13
N ILE A 81 16.06 -3.03 2.36
CA ILE A 81 15.84 -1.93 1.41
C ILE A 81 16.63 -2.16 0.13
N GLY A 82 16.00 -1.87 -1.00
CA GLY A 82 16.59 -2.06 -2.33
C GLY A 82 16.63 -3.51 -2.80
N SER A 83 16.15 -4.45 -1.98
CA SER A 83 16.11 -5.87 -2.32
C SER A 83 14.79 -6.28 -2.94
N ILE A 84 14.87 -7.31 -3.79
CA ILE A 84 13.73 -7.93 -4.46
C ILE A 84 13.65 -9.38 -3.99
N PHE A 85 12.57 -9.72 -3.30
CA PHE A 85 12.33 -11.04 -2.73
C PHE A 85 11.20 -11.77 -3.45
N ASP A 86 11.20 -13.09 -3.36
CA ASP A 86 10.02 -13.89 -3.66
C ASP A 86 9.06 -13.95 -2.46
N GLY A 87 7.96 -14.71 -2.59
CA GLY A 87 6.92 -14.80 -1.56
C GLY A 87 7.36 -15.35 -0.21
N ILE A 88 8.51 -16.04 -0.13
CA ILE A 88 9.08 -16.60 1.10
C ILE A 88 10.41 -15.97 1.49
N GLN A 89 10.64 -14.73 1.05
CA GLN A 89 11.83 -13.92 1.32
C GLN A 89 13.14 -14.52 0.77
N ARG A 90 13.12 -15.22 -0.37
CA ARG A 90 14.36 -15.55 -1.06
C ARG A 90 14.75 -14.40 -1.99
N PRO A 91 15.98 -13.86 -1.92
CA PRO A 91 16.42 -12.76 -2.78
C PRO A 91 16.58 -13.24 -4.23
N LEU A 92 15.82 -12.68 -5.16
CA LEU A 92 15.76 -13.13 -6.55
C LEU A 92 17.09 -12.97 -7.28
N ASP A 93 17.84 -11.90 -7.01
CA ASP A 93 19.15 -11.66 -7.59
C ASP A 93 20.17 -12.73 -7.20
N ASP A 94 20.15 -13.19 -5.94
CA ASP A 94 21.09 -14.20 -5.45
C ASP A 94 20.69 -15.59 -5.92
N ILE A 95 19.38 -15.88 -6.02
CA ILE A 95 18.90 -17.10 -6.68
C ILE A 95 19.38 -17.15 -8.13
N ARG A 96 19.27 -16.03 -8.86
CA ARG A 96 19.73 -15.93 -10.27
C ARG A 96 21.23 -16.19 -10.42
N LYS A 97 22.05 -15.74 -9.47
CA LYS A 97 23.50 -16.03 -9.47
C LYS A 97 23.80 -17.50 -9.31
N VAL A 98 23.00 -18.21 -8.49
CA VAL A 98 23.17 -19.65 -8.22
C VAL A 98 22.61 -20.53 -9.34
N CYS A 99 21.40 -20.21 -9.81
CA CYS A 99 20.62 -21.05 -10.73
C CYS A 99 20.68 -20.60 -12.20
N GLY A 100 21.21 -19.40 -12.47
CA GLY A 100 21.09 -18.77 -13.80
C GLY A 100 19.65 -18.32 -14.08
N ASN A 101 19.20 -18.52 -15.32
CA ASN A 101 17.87 -18.07 -15.75
C ASN A 101 16.73 -19.04 -15.41
N ASN A 102 17.02 -20.23 -14.89
CA ASN A 102 16.04 -21.25 -14.56
C ASN A 102 16.03 -21.49 -13.04
N LEU A 103 14.92 -21.21 -12.39
CA LEU A 103 14.73 -21.48 -10.98
C LEU A 103 14.84 -22.98 -10.70
N GLN A 104 15.80 -23.39 -9.88
CA GLN A 104 15.96 -24.78 -9.44
C GLN A 104 15.25 -24.99 -8.10
N ARG A 105 14.74 -26.20 -7.88
CA ARG A 105 14.06 -26.61 -6.66
C ARG A 105 15.05 -26.89 -5.54
N GLY A 106 14.67 -26.61 -4.29
CA GLY A 106 15.50 -26.86 -3.12
C GLY A 106 16.70 -25.93 -2.98
N VAL A 107 16.74 -24.83 -3.71
CA VAL A 107 17.82 -23.86 -3.58
C VAL A 107 17.66 -23.06 -2.29
N GLU A 108 18.64 -23.19 -1.42
CA GLU A 108 18.75 -22.43 -0.18
C GLU A 108 19.73 -21.27 -0.37
N VAL A 109 19.23 -20.06 -0.24
CA VAL A 109 20.03 -18.82 -0.17
C VAL A 109 19.64 -18.07 1.09
N PRO A 110 20.59 -17.39 1.77
CA PRO A 110 20.25 -16.53 2.90
C PRO A 110 19.28 -15.44 2.48
N SER A 111 18.27 -15.17 3.29
CA SER A 111 17.27 -14.11 3.00
C SER A 111 17.90 -12.72 2.98
N LEU A 112 18.88 -12.47 3.84
CA LEU A 112 19.72 -11.27 3.82
C LEU A 112 21.15 -11.63 3.48
N LYS A 113 21.83 -10.77 2.72
CA LYS A 113 23.25 -10.97 2.36
C LYS A 113 24.11 -10.95 3.61
N ARG A 114 25.07 -11.87 3.71
CA ARG A 114 26.01 -12.00 4.83
C ARG A 114 27.34 -11.29 4.57
N GLU A 115 27.68 -11.07 3.30
CA GLU A 115 28.99 -10.51 2.91
C GLU A 115 29.14 -9.01 3.21
N PRO A 116 28.09 -8.14 3.11
CA PRO A 116 28.24 -6.72 3.38
C PRO A 116 28.64 -6.45 4.83
N LEU A 117 29.57 -5.50 4.99
CA LEU A 117 29.91 -4.94 6.29
C LEU A 117 29.04 -3.69 6.54
N TRP A 118 28.41 -3.69 7.70
CA TRP A 118 27.52 -2.63 8.14
C TRP A 118 28.15 -1.85 9.28
N LYS A 119 28.22 -0.53 9.15
CA LYS A 119 28.74 0.33 10.22
C LYS A 119 27.69 0.47 11.32
N PHE A 120 27.88 -0.27 12.41
CA PHE A 120 27.00 -0.22 13.57
C PHE A 120 27.50 0.83 14.57
N THR A 121 26.60 1.76 14.93
CA THR A 121 26.85 2.78 15.95
C THR A 121 25.90 2.55 17.13
N PRO A 122 26.39 2.21 18.34
CA PRO A 122 25.54 1.95 19.49
C PRO A 122 24.88 3.23 20.01
N THR A 123 23.62 3.10 20.46
CA THR A 123 22.85 4.17 21.11
C THR A 123 22.73 3.97 22.62
N VAL A 124 23.08 2.78 23.11
CA VAL A 124 23.08 2.40 24.54
C VAL A 124 24.48 2.00 24.98
N LYS A 125 24.70 1.90 26.29
CA LYS A 125 25.99 1.54 26.91
C LYS A 125 25.84 0.29 27.78
N ALA A 126 26.97 -0.34 28.08
CA ALA A 126 27.00 -1.40 29.07
C ALA A 126 26.48 -0.89 30.43
N GLY A 127 25.58 -1.64 31.04
CA GLY A 127 24.87 -1.26 32.26
C GLY A 127 23.48 -0.69 32.06
N ASP A 128 23.12 -0.27 30.84
CA ASP A 128 21.79 0.25 30.54
C ASP A 128 20.75 -0.89 30.56
N LYS A 129 19.58 -0.58 31.10
CA LYS A 129 18.43 -1.48 31.07
C LYS A 129 17.68 -1.32 29.78
N VAL A 130 17.36 -2.42 29.12
CA VAL A 130 16.66 -2.46 27.83
C VAL A 130 15.51 -3.47 27.87
N THR A 131 14.49 -3.20 27.09
CA THR A 131 13.34 -4.09 26.89
C THR A 131 13.05 -4.26 25.39
N GLY A 132 12.23 -5.26 25.05
CA GLY A 132 11.86 -5.52 23.66
C GLY A 132 11.32 -4.29 22.95
N GLY A 133 11.92 -3.94 21.81
CA GLY A 133 11.62 -2.77 21.02
C GLY A 133 12.54 -1.55 21.26
N ASP A 134 13.37 -1.55 22.31
CA ASP A 134 14.37 -0.49 22.51
C ASP A 134 15.44 -0.53 21.41
N ILE A 135 15.89 0.64 20.96
CA ILE A 135 16.95 0.76 19.96
C ILE A 135 18.30 0.63 20.67
N ILE A 136 19.11 -0.33 20.25
CA ILE A 136 20.46 -0.53 20.79
C ILE A 136 21.55 0.10 19.93
N GLY A 137 21.24 0.43 18.69
CA GLY A 137 22.17 1.08 17.77
C GLY A 137 21.54 1.32 16.41
N THR A 138 22.31 1.93 15.54
CA THR A 138 21.89 2.31 14.19
C THR A 138 22.90 1.88 13.14
N VAL A 139 22.39 1.63 11.93
CA VAL A 139 23.18 1.28 10.74
C VAL A 139 22.67 2.11 9.57
N PRO A 140 23.50 2.90 8.87
CA PRO A 140 23.10 3.50 7.60
C PRO A 140 22.87 2.39 6.56
N GLU A 141 21.60 2.12 6.24
CA GLU A 141 21.23 1.07 5.28
C GLU A 141 21.32 1.60 3.85
N THR A 142 20.81 2.80 3.64
CA THR A 142 20.96 3.57 2.40
C THR A 142 21.28 5.03 2.76
N ASP A 143 21.48 5.87 1.76
CA ASP A 143 21.69 7.32 1.98
C ASP A 143 20.46 7.99 2.63
N ILE A 144 19.28 7.36 2.52
CA ILE A 144 18.00 7.90 2.99
C ILE A 144 17.55 7.22 4.28
N VAL A 145 17.81 5.91 4.44
CA VAL A 145 17.25 5.08 5.51
C VAL A 145 18.30 4.74 6.55
N LEU A 146 18.07 5.20 7.78
CA LEU A 146 18.85 4.82 8.94
C LEU A 146 18.17 3.62 9.63
N HIS A 147 18.74 2.43 9.44
CA HIS A 147 18.24 1.22 10.06
C HIS A 147 18.48 1.24 11.57
N LYS A 148 17.43 1.00 12.35
CA LYS A 148 17.49 1.00 13.82
C LYS A 148 17.44 -0.42 14.33
N ILE A 149 18.53 -0.87 14.95
CA ILE A 149 18.63 -2.23 15.52
C ILE A 149 17.91 -2.23 16.86
N MET A 150 16.86 -3.04 16.94
CA MET A 150 15.95 -3.11 18.09
C MET A 150 16.16 -4.41 18.86
N VAL A 151 16.01 -4.34 20.18
CA VAL A 151 15.92 -5.52 21.03
C VAL A 151 14.71 -6.36 20.58
N PRO A 152 14.86 -7.66 20.31
CA PRO A 152 13.75 -8.52 19.94
C PRO A 152 12.66 -8.54 21.02
N ASN A 153 11.40 -8.60 20.60
CA ASN A 153 10.27 -8.66 21.54
C ASN A 153 10.37 -9.85 22.48
N GLY A 154 10.09 -9.63 23.76
CA GLY A 154 10.16 -10.65 24.80
C GLY A 154 11.54 -10.79 25.45
N ILE A 155 12.53 -10.00 25.07
CA ILE A 155 13.82 -9.89 25.74
C ILE A 155 13.80 -8.63 26.60
N GLU A 156 14.21 -8.78 27.87
CA GLU A 156 14.35 -7.69 28.82
C GLU A 156 15.57 -8.00 29.70
N GLY A 157 16.40 -6.98 29.98
CA GLY A 157 17.60 -7.18 30.76
C GLY A 157 18.52 -5.97 30.80
N THR A 158 19.77 -6.20 31.16
CA THR A 158 20.83 -5.19 31.22
C THR A 158 21.88 -5.45 30.15
N VAL A 159 22.28 -4.43 29.44
CA VAL A 159 23.33 -4.53 28.43
C VAL A 159 24.65 -4.89 29.12
N LYS A 160 25.16 -6.09 28.86
CA LYS A 160 26.43 -6.57 29.41
C LYS A 160 27.62 -6.13 28.58
N LYS A 161 27.48 -6.18 27.25
CA LYS A 161 28.50 -5.78 26.28
C LYS A 161 27.81 -5.28 25.01
N ILE A 162 28.36 -4.20 24.46
CA ILE A 162 27.97 -3.69 23.14
C ILE A 162 29.24 -3.19 22.44
N SER A 163 29.33 -3.41 21.14
CA SER A 163 30.52 -3.08 20.34
C SER A 163 30.15 -2.09 19.26
N GLU A 164 31.05 -1.16 18.94
CA GLU A 164 30.94 -0.23 17.81
C GLU A 164 31.89 -0.69 16.71
N GLY A 165 31.52 -0.55 15.45
CA GLY A 165 32.40 -0.91 14.33
C GLY A 165 31.65 -1.40 13.09
N GLU A 166 32.38 -2.06 12.22
CA GLU A 166 31.85 -2.72 11.04
C GLU A 166 31.62 -4.20 11.31
N PHE A 167 30.40 -4.66 11.03
CA PHE A 167 29.96 -6.03 11.32
C PHE A 167 29.21 -6.62 10.14
N HIS A 168 29.32 -7.91 9.95
CA HIS A 168 28.39 -8.66 9.12
C HIS A 168 27.02 -8.75 9.79
N ALA A 169 25.99 -9.03 9.01
CA ALA A 169 24.60 -9.01 9.51
C ALA A 169 24.34 -10.01 10.65
N ASP A 170 25.06 -11.12 10.70
CA ASP A 170 24.94 -12.18 11.70
C ASP A 170 26.00 -12.10 12.83
N ASP A 171 26.94 -11.16 12.78
CA ASP A 171 27.89 -10.92 13.85
C ASP A 171 27.21 -10.42 15.13
N ILE A 172 27.69 -10.86 16.28
CA ILE A 172 27.16 -10.46 17.59
C ILE A 172 27.65 -9.04 17.91
N VAL A 173 26.72 -8.10 18.02
CA VAL A 173 27.00 -6.69 18.34
C VAL A 173 26.67 -6.32 19.79
N CYS A 174 25.74 -7.07 20.43
CA CYS A 174 25.29 -6.79 21.79
C CYS A 174 25.02 -8.09 22.54
N THR A 175 25.34 -8.10 23.85
CA THR A 175 24.97 -9.15 24.80
C THR A 175 24.15 -8.56 25.92
N ILE A 176 22.97 -9.10 26.17
CA ILE A 176 22.04 -8.68 27.22
C ILE A 176 21.99 -9.77 28.30
N GLU A 177 22.24 -9.38 29.53
CA GLU A 177 22.04 -10.23 30.70
C GLU A 177 20.55 -10.23 31.07
N THR A 178 19.90 -11.39 30.94
CA THR A 178 18.48 -11.59 31.28
C THR A 178 18.32 -12.51 32.47
N SER A 179 17.11 -12.57 33.04
CA SER A 179 16.79 -13.52 34.12
C SER A 179 16.96 -14.99 33.75
N LYS A 180 17.06 -15.30 32.44
CA LYS A 180 17.23 -16.67 31.89
C LYS A 180 18.64 -16.93 31.35
N GLY A 181 19.58 -16.02 31.57
CA GLY A 181 20.95 -16.07 31.08
C GLY A 181 21.23 -15.03 30.00
N ASP A 182 22.46 -15.01 29.52
CA ASP A 182 22.93 -14.08 28.52
C ASP A 182 22.26 -14.35 27.17
N LYS A 183 21.82 -13.28 26.51
CA LYS A 183 21.27 -13.28 25.15
C LYS A 183 22.16 -12.46 24.23
N GLU A 184 22.65 -13.11 23.20
CA GLU A 184 23.46 -12.50 22.14
C GLU A 184 22.55 -11.98 21.04
N LEU A 185 22.79 -10.74 20.62
CA LEU A 185 22.05 -10.07 19.56
C LEU A 185 22.99 -9.72 18.41
N SER A 186 22.56 -10.04 17.19
CA SER A 186 23.17 -9.60 15.93
C SER A 186 22.36 -8.44 15.32
N LEU A 187 22.72 -8.03 14.11
CA LEU A 187 21.96 -7.04 13.35
C LEU A 187 20.65 -7.61 12.78
N ILE A 188 20.45 -8.92 12.83
CA ILE A 188 19.27 -9.63 12.31
C ILE A 188 18.44 -10.16 13.46
N GLN A 189 17.12 -10.06 13.30
CA GLN A 189 16.15 -10.80 14.10
C GLN A 189 15.18 -11.57 13.20
N LYS A 190 14.61 -12.68 13.69
CA LYS A 190 13.58 -13.45 13.00
C LYS A 190 12.21 -13.15 13.57
N TRP A 191 11.20 -13.12 12.72
CA TRP A 191 9.82 -12.95 13.14
C TRP A 191 8.86 -13.85 12.34
N PRO A 192 7.93 -14.58 13.01
CA PRO A 192 6.94 -15.41 12.34
C PRO A 192 5.97 -14.56 11.51
N VAL A 193 5.85 -14.86 10.21
CA VAL A 193 5.08 -14.00 9.28
C VAL A 193 3.58 -13.99 9.55
N ARG A 194 3.01 -15.07 10.06
CA ARG A 194 1.58 -15.18 10.37
C ARG A 194 1.18 -14.46 11.65
N ARG A 195 2.14 -13.94 12.41
CA ARG A 195 1.92 -13.22 13.65
C ARG A 195 2.26 -11.76 13.50
N GLY A 196 1.27 -10.87 13.71
CA GLY A 196 1.50 -9.42 13.74
C GLY A 196 2.53 -9.03 14.80
N ARG A 197 3.35 -8.01 14.51
CA ARG A 197 4.32 -7.50 15.47
C ARG A 197 3.61 -6.67 16.54
N PRO A 198 3.92 -6.90 17.84
CA PRO A 198 3.23 -6.23 18.93
C PRO A 198 3.62 -4.75 19.02
N TYR A 199 2.70 -3.95 19.55
CA TYR A 199 2.88 -2.53 19.83
C TYR A 199 2.24 -2.20 21.19
N LYS A 200 2.61 -1.07 21.80
CA LYS A 200 2.04 -0.64 23.10
C LYS A 200 0.61 -0.13 22.95
N LYS A 201 0.37 0.72 21.96
CA LYS A 201 -0.91 1.40 21.77
C LYS A 201 -1.14 1.71 20.29
N LYS A 202 -2.35 1.49 19.82
CA LYS A 202 -2.83 1.98 18.53
C LYS A 202 -3.38 3.40 18.70
N LEU A 203 -2.97 4.31 17.83
CA LEU A 203 -3.39 5.70 17.82
C LEU A 203 -4.58 5.92 16.88
N SER A 204 -5.29 7.04 17.10
CA SER A 204 -6.36 7.44 16.20
C SER A 204 -5.81 7.87 14.84
N PRO A 205 -6.53 7.58 13.75
CA PRO A 205 -6.16 7.99 12.39
C PRO A 205 -6.60 9.45 12.15
N ASP A 206 -5.88 10.41 12.72
CA ASP A 206 -6.18 11.84 12.72
C ASP A 206 -5.22 12.69 11.87
N MET A 207 -4.31 12.05 11.14
CA MET A 207 -3.37 12.69 10.21
C MET A 207 -3.52 12.07 8.82
N PRO A 208 -3.61 12.86 7.73
CA PRO A 208 -3.67 12.31 6.38
C PRO A 208 -2.32 11.73 5.95
N LEU A 209 -2.37 10.74 5.09
CA LEU A 209 -1.26 10.36 4.24
C LEU A 209 -1.41 11.18 2.94
N VAL A 210 -0.67 12.28 2.85
CA VAL A 210 -0.73 13.15 1.65
C VAL A 210 -0.11 12.42 0.46
N THR A 211 -0.80 12.45 -0.66
CA THR A 211 -0.41 11.70 -1.85
C THR A 211 -0.07 12.57 -3.06
N GLY A 212 -0.43 13.86 -3.01
CA GLY A 212 -0.32 14.76 -4.16
C GLY A 212 -1.29 14.46 -5.30
N GLN A 213 -2.17 13.46 -5.11
CA GLN A 213 -3.23 13.13 -6.06
C GLN A 213 -4.52 13.82 -5.64
N ARG A 214 -4.99 14.77 -6.46
CA ARG A 214 -6.11 15.66 -6.11
C ARG A 214 -7.40 14.92 -5.74
N VAL A 215 -7.76 13.89 -6.51
CA VAL A 215 -8.95 13.10 -6.24
C VAL A 215 -8.87 12.37 -4.90
N ILE A 216 -7.68 11.92 -4.51
CA ILE A 216 -7.43 11.23 -3.25
C ILE A 216 -7.41 12.25 -2.10
N ASP A 217 -6.47 13.17 -2.12
CA ASP A 217 -6.24 14.10 -1.01
C ASP A 217 -7.45 14.98 -0.70
N CYS A 218 -8.17 15.42 -1.76
CA CYS A 218 -9.33 16.28 -1.60
C CYS A 218 -10.61 15.49 -1.31
N LEU A 219 -10.99 14.54 -2.19
CA LEU A 219 -12.31 13.91 -2.09
C LEU A 219 -12.31 12.67 -1.20
N PHE A 220 -11.28 11.81 -1.30
CA PHE A 220 -11.26 10.50 -0.63
C PHE A 220 -9.95 10.24 0.11
N PRO A 221 -9.62 11.09 1.11
CA PRO A 221 -8.34 11.00 1.79
C PRO A 221 -8.17 9.70 2.57
N ILE A 222 -6.93 9.22 2.62
CA ILE A 222 -6.50 8.14 3.49
C ILE A 222 -5.73 8.72 4.68
N ALA A 223 -5.92 8.15 5.86
CA ALA A 223 -5.13 8.52 7.03
C ALA A 223 -3.78 7.80 7.06
N LYS A 224 -2.77 8.38 7.69
CA LYS A 224 -1.54 7.68 8.08
C LYS A 224 -1.89 6.49 8.98
N GLY A 225 -1.45 5.31 8.60
CA GLY A 225 -1.87 4.07 9.25
C GLY A 225 -3.26 3.59 8.84
N GLY A 226 -3.85 4.18 7.82
CA GLY A 226 -5.15 3.81 7.28
C GLY A 226 -5.12 2.62 6.32
N VAL A 227 -6.31 2.19 5.92
CA VAL A 227 -6.53 1.09 4.98
C VAL A 227 -7.40 1.52 3.82
N ALA A 228 -6.94 1.24 2.61
CA ALA A 228 -7.64 1.55 1.37
C ALA A 228 -7.68 0.36 0.42
N ALA A 229 -8.70 0.32 -0.43
CA ALA A 229 -8.78 -0.60 -1.54
C ALA A 229 -8.90 0.16 -2.87
N ILE A 230 -8.25 -0.35 -3.90
CA ILE A 230 -8.34 0.13 -5.29
C ILE A 230 -8.96 -1.00 -6.12
N PRO A 231 -10.27 -1.16 -6.13
CA PRO A 231 -10.91 -2.11 -7.02
C PRO A 231 -11.10 -1.52 -8.41
N GLY A 232 -10.94 -2.35 -9.41
CA GLY A 232 -11.20 -1.95 -10.78
C GLY A 232 -10.91 -3.05 -11.79
N PRO A 233 -11.53 -2.98 -12.97
CA PRO A 233 -11.28 -3.93 -14.05
C PRO A 233 -9.83 -3.84 -14.56
N PHE A 234 -9.45 -4.80 -15.37
CA PHE A 234 -8.16 -4.78 -16.05
C PHE A 234 -8.04 -3.54 -16.96
N GLY A 235 -6.88 -2.91 -16.97
CA GLY A 235 -6.62 -1.72 -17.78
C GLY A 235 -7.20 -0.40 -17.25
N SER A 236 -7.81 -0.40 -16.07
CA SER A 236 -8.34 0.83 -15.44
C SER A 236 -7.29 1.71 -14.75
N GLY A 237 -6.01 1.31 -14.77
CA GLY A 237 -4.91 2.10 -14.20
C GLY A 237 -4.59 1.80 -12.73
N LYS A 238 -4.94 0.61 -12.19
CA LYS A 238 -4.59 0.20 -10.82
C LYS A 238 -3.11 0.34 -10.53
N THR A 239 -2.27 -0.31 -11.32
CA THR A 239 -0.82 -0.32 -11.15
C THR A 239 -0.23 1.09 -11.25
N VAL A 240 -0.67 1.88 -12.25
CA VAL A 240 -0.22 3.28 -12.40
C VAL A 240 -0.58 4.11 -11.16
N THR A 241 -1.80 3.95 -10.63
CA THR A 241 -2.22 4.65 -9.41
C THR A 241 -1.35 4.26 -8.22
N GLN A 242 -1.05 2.97 -8.05
CA GLN A 242 -0.16 2.50 -6.98
C GLN A 242 1.28 3.00 -7.15
N HIS A 243 1.81 3.06 -8.39
CA HIS A 243 3.13 3.65 -8.66
C HIS A 243 3.17 5.14 -8.31
N GLN A 244 2.12 5.90 -8.65
CA GLN A 244 2.01 7.30 -8.26
C GLN A 244 1.99 7.46 -6.74
N LEU A 245 1.24 6.61 -6.03
CA LEU A 245 1.22 6.60 -4.57
C LEU A 245 2.60 6.23 -3.98
N ALA A 246 3.28 5.22 -4.52
CA ALA A 246 4.62 4.84 -4.09
C ALA A 246 5.63 5.98 -4.29
N LYS A 247 5.53 6.73 -5.39
CA LYS A 247 6.42 7.83 -5.71
C LYS A 247 6.19 9.06 -4.86
N TRP A 248 4.92 9.45 -4.65
CA TRP A 248 4.55 10.77 -4.15
C TRP A 248 3.99 10.79 -2.73
N ALA A 249 3.49 9.65 -2.21
CA ALA A 249 2.94 9.64 -0.87
C ALA A 249 4.00 10.01 0.19
N GLU A 250 3.58 10.75 1.21
CA GLU A 250 4.41 11.12 2.35
C GLU A 250 4.67 9.91 3.27
N ALA A 251 5.34 8.91 2.72
CA ALA A 251 5.80 7.73 3.43
C ALA A 251 7.32 7.64 3.35
N ASP A 252 7.96 7.25 4.46
CA ASP A 252 9.42 7.11 4.53
C ASP A 252 9.87 5.84 3.81
N ILE A 253 9.10 4.75 3.95
CA ILE A 253 9.39 3.43 3.40
C ILE A 253 8.22 2.92 2.59
N ILE A 254 8.54 2.32 1.45
CA ILE A 254 7.57 1.65 0.58
C ILE A 254 7.82 0.15 0.62
N VAL A 255 6.76 -0.62 0.82
CA VAL A 255 6.76 -2.07 0.60
C VAL A 255 5.76 -2.39 -0.50
N TYR A 256 6.25 -2.90 -1.62
CA TYR A 256 5.41 -3.26 -2.75
C TYR A 256 5.35 -4.79 -2.88
N ILE A 257 4.14 -5.34 -2.90
CA ILE A 257 3.88 -6.76 -3.04
C ILE A 257 3.18 -7.02 -4.36
N GLY A 258 3.89 -7.57 -5.32
CA GLY A 258 3.30 -8.17 -6.51
C GLY A 258 2.84 -9.59 -6.18
N CYS A 259 1.54 -9.78 -5.95
CA CYS A 259 0.96 -11.05 -5.54
C CYS A 259 0.18 -11.68 -6.68
N GLY A 260 0.79 -12.63 -7.36
CA GLY A 260 0.17 -13.38 -8.45
C GLY A 260 -0.08 -12.59 -9.73
N GLU A 261 0.62 -11.48 -9.90
CA GLU A 261 0.54 -10.67 -11.11
C GLU A 261 1.25 -11.34 -12.30
N ARG A 262 0.94 -10.88 -13.49
CA ARG A 262 1.55 -11.42 -14.71
C ARG A 262 3.03 -11.11 -14.75
N GLY A 263 3.83 -12.03 -15.30
CA GLY A 263 5.28 -11.87 -15.38
C GLY A 263 5.71 -10.59 -16.09
N ASN A 264 5.01 -10.17 -17.16
CA ASN A 264 5.29 -8.92 -17.87
C ASN A 264 5.01 -7.68 -17.00
N GLU A 265 3.87 -7.63 -16.30
CA GLU A 265 3.53 -6.50 -15.40
C GLU A 265 4.53 -6.40 -14.25
N MET A 266 4.93 -7.55 -13.69
CA MET A 266 5.95 -7.57 -12.63
C MET A 266 7.32 -7.15 -13.16
N THR A 267 7.67 -7.53 -14.40
CA THR A 267 8.91 -7.08 -15.05
C THR A 267 8.92 -5.57 -15.26
N ASP A 268 7.78 -4.98 -15.63
CA ASP A 268 7.65 -3.53 -15.76
C ASP A 268 7.91 -2.85 -14.41
N VAL A 269 7.30 -3.34 -13.31
CA VAL A 269 7.57 -2.83 -11.95
C VAL A 269 9.05 -2.94 -11.59
N LEU A 270 9.67 -4.10 -11.85
CA LEU A 270 11.08 -4.35 -11.52
C LEU A 270 12.05 -3.47 -12.33
N ASN A 271 11.67 -3.07 -13.53
CA ASN A 271 12.46 -2.17 -14.37
C ASN A 271 12.19 -0.70 -14.04
N GLU A 272 10.94 -0.32 -13.82
CA GLU A 272 10.54 1.07 -13.60
C GLU A 272 10.96 1.58 -12.21
N PHE A 273 10.79 0.80 -11.14
CA PHE A 273 11.09 1.27 -9.78
C PHE A 273 12.53 1.72 -9.57
N PRO A 274 13.56 1.01 -10.08
CA PRO A 274 14.94 1.51 -9.99
C PRO A 274 15.20 2.81 -10.76
N GLU A 275 14.44 3.08 -11.82
CA GLU A 275 14.57 4.28 -12.65
C GLU A 275 13.78 5.46 -12.09
N LEU A 276 12.77 5.20 -11.25
CA LEU A 276 12.00 6.25 -10.60
C LEU A 276 12.87 7.02 -9.61
N ILE A 277 12.83 8.34 -9.74
CA ILE A 277 13.49 9.24 -8.79
C ILE A 277 12.48 9.63 -7.71
N ASP A 278 12.89 9.48 -6.46
CA ASP A 278 12.13 9.99 -5.32
C ASP A 278 12.18 11.53 -5.33
N PRO A 279 11.04 12.19 -5.46
CA PRO A 279 10.99 13.66 -5.60
C PRO A 279 11.45 14.40 -4.34
N HIS A 280 11.39 13.75 -3.17
CA HIS A 280 11.77 14.36 -1.90
C HIS A 280 13.28 14.35 -1.68
N THR A 281 13.97 13.34 -2.20
CA THR A 281 15.41 13.14 -1.94
C THR A 281 16.28 13.28 -3.19
N GLY A 282 15.69 13.20 -4.38
CA GLY A 282 16.41 13.18 -5.65
C GLY A 282 17.19 11.88 -5.91
N LYS A 283 16.99 10.85 -5.08
CA LYS A 283 17.62 9.54 -5.19
C LYS A 283 16.69 8.53 -5.86
N SER A 284 17.19 7.34 -6.18
CA SER A 284 16.33 6.26 -6.66
C SER A 284 15.26 5.90 -5.62
N LEU A 285 14.03 5.67 -6.09
CA LEU A 285 12.93 5.20 -5.22
C LEU A 285 13.28 3.87 -4.53
N MET A 286 14.12 3.04 -5.15
CA MET A 286 14.60 1.79 -4.57
C MET A 286 15.38 1.98 -3.26
N GLU A 287 15.99 3.15 -3.02
CA GLU A 287 16.70 3.42 -1.76
C GLU A 287 15.80 3.52 -0.52
N ARG A 288 14.47 3.50 -0.71
CA ARG A 288 13.48 3.42 0.36
C ARG A 288 12.39 2.37 0.11
N THR A 289 12.63 1.44 -0.82
CA THR A 289 11.62 0.45 -1.24
C THR A 289 12.10 -0.97 -1.02
N VAL A 290 11.18 -1.83 -0.57
CA VAL A 290 11.31 -3.29 -0.57
C VAL A 290 10.30 -3.86 -1.56
N LEU A 291 10.75 -4.69 -2.49
CA LEU A 291 9.89 -5.36 -3.47
C LEU A 291 9.73 -6.84 -3.13
N ILE A 292 8.49 -7.33 -3.18
CA ILE A 292 8.17 -8.75 -3.10
C ILE A 292 7.47 -9.12 -4.40
N ALA A 293 8.13 -9.98 -5.18
CA ALA A 293 7.66 -10.38 -6.49
C ALA A 293 7.24 -11.85 -6.47
N ASN A 294 5.95 -12.10 -6.56
CA ASN A 294 5.40 -13.43 -6.80
C ASN A 294 4.51 -13.37 -8.04
N THR A 295 4.99 -13.94 -9.13
CA THR A 295 4.27 -13.97 -10.42
C THR A 295 3.23 -15.09 -10.47
N SER A 296 2.31 -15.03 -11.41
CA SER A 296 1.21 -15.98 -11.55
C SER A 296 1.65 -17.42 -11.88
N ASP A 297 2.85 -17.59 -12.42
CA ASP A 297 3.48 -18.89 -12.73
C ASP A 297 4.26 -19.49 -11.55
N MET A 298 4.49 -18.71 -10.49
CA MET A 298 5.11 -19.22 -9.26
C MET A 298 4.12 -20.06 -8.43
N PRO A 299 4.61 -20.94 -7.55
CA PRO A 299 3.76 -21.81 -6.73
C PRO A 299 2.72 -21.05 -5.92
N VAL A 300 1.49 -21.59 -5.88
CA VAL A 300 0.33 -21.00 -5.19
C VAL A 300 0.61 -20.73 -3.72
N ALA A 301 1.31 -21.64 -3.08
CA ALA A 301 1.69 -21.52 -1.67
C ALA A 301 2.58 -20.30 -1.40
N ALA A 302 3.58 -20.06 -2.26
CA ALA A 302 4.44 -18.88 -2.17
C ALA A 302 3.64 -17.57 -2.43
N ARG A 303 2.61 -17.63 -3.27
CA ARG A 303 1.68 -16.52 -3.48
C ARG A 303 0.90 -16.20 -2.21
N GLU A 304 0.38 -17.21 -1.54
CA GLU A 304 -0.32 -17.03 -0.25
C GLU A 304 0.62 -16.42 0.82
N ALA A 305 1.86 -16.87 0.88
CA ALA A 305 2.84 -16.39 1.85
C ALA A 305 3.32 -14.96 1.60
N SER A 306 3.37 -14.50 0.33
CA SER A 306 3.96 -13.22 -0.08
C SER A 306 3.37 -12.02 0.68
N VAL A 307 2.07 -12.05 0.93
CA VAL A 307 1.34 -10.99 1.62
C VAL A 307 1.79 -10.88 3.09
N TYR A 308 1.99 -12.02 3.75
CA TYR A 308 2.47 -12.06 5.14
C TYR A 308 3.95 -11.66 5.25
N THR A 309 4.76 -12.07 4.31
CA THR A 309 6.17 -11.66 4.21
C THR A 309 6.28 -10.14 4.12
N GLY A 310 5.56 -9.52 3.19
CA GLY A 310 5.61 -8.08 2.97
C GLY A 310 5.10 -7.28 4.15
N ILE A 311 3.96 -7.67 4.72
CA ILE A 311 3.41 -6.90 5.83
C ILE A 311 4.25 -7.03 7.11
N THR A 312 4.95 -8.15 7.30
CA THR A 312 5.86 -8.32 8.44
C THR A 312 7.09 -7.42 8.31
N ILE A 313 7.65 -7.30 7.11
CA ILE A 313 8.74 -6.36 6.83
C ILE A 313 8.26 -4.91 7.03
N ALA A 314 7.07 -4.58 6.57
CA ALA A 314 6.48 -3.26 6.75
C ALA A 314 6.27 -2.91 8.24
N GLU A 315 5.77 -3.84 9.05
CA GLU A 315 5.64 -3.67 10.51
C GLU A 315 6.99 -3.47 11.20
N TYR A 316 8.05 -4.10 10.71
CA TYR A 316 9.38 -3.94 11.27
C TYR A 316 9.90 -2.51 11.10
N TYR A 317 9.75 -1.90 9.92
CA TYR A 317 10.10 -0.50 9.71
C TYR A 317 9.15 0.46 10.46
N ARG A 318 7.86 0.15 10.55
CA ARG A 318 6.94 0.87 11.44
C ARG A 318 7.45 0.91 12.87
N ASP A 319 7.93 -0.22 13.40
CA ASP A 319 8.44 -0.33 14.76
C ASP A 319 9.71 0.52 14.98
N MET A 320 10.46 0.83 13.94
CA MET A 320 11.56 1.79 13.97
C MET A 320 11.10 3.26 14.04
N GLY A 321 9.80 3.52 13.89
CA GLY A 321 9.22 4.86 13.89
C GLY A 321 9.06 5.48 12.51
N TYR A 322 9.15 4.69 11.45
CA TYR A 322 8.90 5.16 10.09
C TYR A 322 7.41 5.13 9.74
N SER A 323 7.03 6.01 8.81
CA SER A 323 5.76 5.95 8.10
C SER A 323 5.93 5.03 6.89
N VAL A 324 5.28 3.87 6.94
CA VAL A 324 5.39 2.85 5.89
C VAL A 324 4.10 2.83 5.08
N ALA A 325 4.22 2.83 3.76
CA ALA A 325 3.11 2.55 2.85
C ALA A 325 3.33 1.18 2.19
N LEU A 326 2.38 0.28 2.38
CA LEU A 326 2.36 -1.03 1.77
C LEU A 326 1.33 -1.06 0.65
N MET A 327 1.76 -1.40 -0.57
CA MET A 327 0.92 -1.64 -1.72
C MET A 327 0.89 -3.14 -2.00
N ALA A 328 -0.31 -3.72 -2.15
CA ALA A 328 -0.49 -5.12 -2.52
C ALA A 328 -1.25 -5.22 -3.85
N ASP A 329 -0.59 -5.71 -4.89
CA ASP A 329 -1.15 -5.92 -6.23
C ASP A 329 -1.06 -7.41 -6.61
N SER A 330 -2.14 -8.21 -6.55
CA SER A 330 -3.44 -7.84 -6.03
C SER A 330 -3.92 -8.80 -4.94
N THR A 331 -4.74 -8.30 -4.03
CA THR A 331 -5.35 -9.14 -2.98
C THR A 331 -6.34 -10.16 -3.54
N SER A 332 -6.90 -9.93 -4.74
CA SER A 332 -7.72 -10.93 -5.45
C SER A 332 -6.93 -12.19 -5.78
N ARG A 333 -5.68 -12.04 -6.22
CA ARG A 333 -4.80 -13.18 -6.52
C ARG A 333 -4.39 -13.94 -5.26
N TRP A 334 -4.25 -13.23 -4.14
CA TRP A 334 -4.08 -13.88 -2.85
C TRP A 334 -5.31 -14.69 -2.44
N ALA A 335 -6.52 -14.14 -2.62
CA ALA A 335 -7.76 -14.85 -2.35
C ALA A 335 -7.94 -16.08 -3.26
N GLU A 336 -7.53 -16.00 -4.54
CA GLU A 336 -7.50 -17.14 -5.44
C GLU A 336 -6.56 -18.25 -4.92
N ALA A 337 -5.41 -17.88 -4.38
CA ALA A 337 -4.50 -18.85 -3.75
C ALA A 337 -5.15 -19.54 -2.54
N LEU A 338 -5.84 -18.78 -1.69
CA LEU A 338 -6.62 -19.35 -0.58
C LEU A 338 -7.70 -20.32 -1.07
N ARG A 339 -8.43 -19.99 -2.14
CA ARG A 339 -9.44 -20.84 -2.75
C ARG A 339 -8.85 -22.14 -3.28
N GLU A 340 -7.70 -22.07 -3.98
CA GLU A 340 -7.04 -23.24 -4.50
C GLU A 340 -6.56 -24.18 -3.38
N MET A 341 -5.98 -23.62 -2.32
CA MET A 341 -5.50 -24.41 -1.17
C MET A 341 -6.66 -25.06 -0.42
N SER A 342 -7.72 -24.32 -0.14
CA SER A 342 -8.94 -24.84 0.50
C SER A 342 -9.58 -25.98 -0.31
N GLY A 343 -9.64 -25.84 -1.64
CA GLY A 343 -10.14 -26.88 -2.51
C GLY A 343 -9.29 -28.16 -2.48
N ARG A 344 -7.96 -28.05 -2.35
CA ARG A 344 -7.06 -29.21 -2.23
C ARG A 344 -7.12 -29.88 -0.86
N LEU A 345 -7.43 -29.13 0.19
CA LEU A 345 -7.72 -29.64 1.53
C LEU A 345 -9.12 -30.28 1.65
N GLU A 346 -9.92 -30.21 0.58
CA GLU A 346 -11.28 -30.72 0.57
C GLU A 346 -12.17 -30.04 1.62
N GLU A 347 -11.86 -28.76 1.96
CA GLU A 347 -12.67 -27.96 2.86
C GLU A 347 -14.03 -27.62 2.23
N MET A 348 -15.04 -27.42 3.05
CA MET A 348 -16.36 -27.02 2.57
C MET A 348 -16.30 -25.62 1.95
N PRO A 349 -16.61 -25.46 0.66
CA PRO A 349 -16.56 -24.18 0.00
C PRO A 349 -17.66 -23.23 0.47
N GLY A 350 -17.33 -21.96 0.60
CA GLY A 350 -18.28 -20.86 0.73
C GLY A 350 -18.71 -20.30 -0.64
N ASP A 351 -19.07 -19.03 -0.67
CA ASP A 351 -19.53 -18.33 -1.88
C ASP A 351 -18.46 -18.39 -3.00
N GLU A 352 -18.90 -18.72 -4.20
CA GLU A 352 -18.05 -18.88 -5.40
C GLU A 352 -16.83 -19.79 -5.23
N GLY A 353 -16.89 -20.74 -4.28
CA GLY A 353 -15.79 -21.67 -4.01
C GLY A 353 -14.66 -21.11 -3.16
N TYR A 354 -14.78 -19.91 -2.62
CA TYR A 354 -13.84 -19.37 -1.65
C TYR A 354 -14.01 -20.04 -0.28
N PRO A 355 -12.94 -20.11 0.53
CA PRO A 355 -13.06 -20.63 1.90
C PRO A 355 -13.95 -19.73 2.76
N ALA A 356 -14.72 -20.33 3.67
CA ALA A 356 -15.60 -19.59 4.58
C ALA A 356 -14.86 -18.54 5.45
N TYR A 357 -13.55 -18.75 5.66
CA TYR A 357 -12.70 -17.84 6.44
C TYR A 357 -12.05 -16.72 5.60
N LEU A 358 -12.38 -16.55 4.33
CA LEU A 358 -11.82 -15.50 3.47
C LEU A 358 -11.88 -14.11 4.13
N GLY A 359 -13.06 -13.71 4.63
CA GLY A 359 -13.24 -12.43 5.30
C GLY A 359 -12.34 -12.27 6.52
N SER A 360 -12.18 -13.32 7.33
CA SER A 360 -11.30 -13.30 8.50
C SER A 360 -9.82 -13.14 8.13
N ARG A 361 -9.39 -13.78 7.04
CA ARG A 361 -8.00 -13.65 6.56
C ARG A 361 -7.71 -12.25 6.03
N LEU A 362 -8.64 -11.68 5.25
CA LEU A 362 -8.55 -10.30 4.78
C LEU A 362 -8.52 -9.32 5.97
N ALA A 363 -9.41 -9.50 6.97
CA ALA A 363 -9.44 -8.68 8.16
C ALA A 363 -8.09 -8.74 8.91
N GLN A 364 -7.56 -9.93 9.16
CA GLN A 364 -6.27 -10.11 9.81
C GLN A 364 -5.11 -9.40 9.10
N PHE A 365 -5.14 -9.37 7.78
CA PHE A 365 -4.15 -8.64 6.98
C PHE A 365 -4.31 -7.13 7.16
N TYR A 366 -5.49 -6.57 6.89
CA TYR A 366 -5.72 -5.13 6.96
C TYR A 366 -5.65 -4.57 8.39
N GLU A 367 -5.98 -5.37 9.42
CA GLU A 367 -5.87 -4.95 10.83
C GLU A 367 -4.43 -4.75 11.31
N ARG A 368 -3.45 -5.29 10.61
CA ARG A 368 -2.02 -5.05 10.88
C ARG A 368 -1.60 -3.62 10.55
N ALA A 369 -2.37 -2.90 9.72
CA ALA A 369 -2.23 -1.48 9.50
C ALA A 369 -2.56 -0.68 10.77
N GLY A 370 -1.92 0.46 10.92
CA GLY A 370 -2.21 1.38 12.01
C GLY A 370 -1.08 2.36 12.26
N ARG A 371 -1.43 3.46 12.90
CA ARG A 371 -0.51 4.36 13.55
C ARG A 371 -0.40 3.92 15.00
N VAL A 372 0.80 3.66 15.47
CA VAL A 372 1.02 3.00 16.75
C VAL A 372 2.14 3.65 17.56
N ILE A 373 2.07 3.49 18.87
CA ILE A 373 3.25 3.64 19.74
C ILE A 373 3.92 2.26 19.79
N SER A 374 5.12 2.18 19.26
CA SER A 374 5.91 0.96 19.22
C SER A 374 6.34 0.51 20.62
N ASN A 375 6.70 -0.77 20.74
CA ASN A 375 7.32 -1.27 21.96
C ASN A 375 8.67 -0.56 22.22
N GLY A 376 9.17 -0.71 23.45
CA GLY A 376 10.36 -0.01 23.91
C GLY A 376 10.02 1.14 24.88
N THR A 377 11.03 1.75 25.47
CA THR A 377 10.89 2.78 26.53
C THR A 377 10.64 4.18 25.97
N GLU A 378 11.05 4.45 24.72
CA GLU A 378 11.04 5.79 24.11
C GLU A 378 9.66 6.34 23.75
N GLY A 379 8.61 5.49 23.66
CA GLY A 379 7.28 5.91 23.21
C GLY A 379 7.25 6.29 21.72
N ARG A 380 8.08 5.67 20.91
CA ARG A 380 8.28 5.95 19.47
C ARG A 380 7.01 5.67 18.68
N GLU A 381 6.59 6.67 17.89
CA GLU A 381 5.46 6.56 16.98
C GLU A 381 5.91 6.06 15.60
N GLY A 382 5.14 5.17 15.02
CA GLY A 382 5.30 4.70 13.65
C GLY A 382 3.94 4.42 13.01
N ALA A 383 3.90 4.37 11.69
CA ALA A 383 2.65 4.14 10.95
C ALA A 383 2.85 3.11 9.84
N LEU A 384 1.84 2.27 9.63
CA LEU A 384 1.74 1.36 8.50
C LEU A 384 0.40 1.56 7.81
N SER A 385 0.42 2.15 6.62
CA SER A 385 -0.74 2.30 5.75
C SER A 385 -0.77 1.15 4.75
N VAL A 386 -1.94 0.55 4.51
CA VAL A 386 -2.10 -0.59 3.61
C VAL A 386 -3.08 -0.23 2.49
N ILE A 387 -2.63 -0.39 1.25
CA ILE A 387 -3.40 -0.12 0.05
C ILE A 387 -3.42 -1.40 -0.79
N GLY A 388 -4.59 -2.04 -0.87
CA GLY A 388 -4.78 -3.29 -1.61
C GLY A 388 -5.50 -3.06 -2.93
N ALA A 389 -4.89 -3.49 -4.04
CA ALA A 389 -5.60 -3.58 -5.31
C ALA A 389 -6.54 -4.79 -5.30
N VAL A 390 -7.73 -4.60 -5.86
CA VAL A 390 -8.71 -5.66 -6.06
C VAL A 390 -9.05 -5.73 -7.54
N SER A 391 -9.05 -6.93 -8.10
CA SER A 391 -9.29 -7.17 -9.53
C SER A 391 -10.56 -8.00 -9.70
N PRO A 392 -11.75 -7.39 -9.55
CA PRO A 392 -13.00 -8.14 -9.68
C PRO A 392 -13.19 -8.61 -11.13
N PRO A 393 -13.55 -9.88 -11.35
CA PRO A 393 -13.83 -10.41 -12.67
C PRO A 393 -14.94 -9.60 -13.36
N GLY A 394 -14.68 -9.15 -14.61
CA GLY A 394 -15.65 -8.33 -15.35
C GLY A 394 -15.93 -6.94 -14.74
N GLY A 395 -15.21 -6.53 -13.70
CA GLY A 395 -15.46 -5.28 -12.98
C GLY A 395 -16.63 -5.36 -11.99
N ASP A 396 -17.14 -6.55 -11.70
CA ASP A 396 -18.25 -6.76 -10.78
C ASP A 396 -17.80 -6.74 -9.32
N ILE A 397 -18.05 -5.63 -8.64
CA ILE A 397 -17.72 -5.45 -7.22
C ILE A 397 -18.62 -6.26 -6.27
N SER A 398 -19.64 -6.96 -6.75
CA SER A 398 -20.50 -7.82 -5.93
C SER A 398 -19.87 -9.18 -5.63
N GLU A 399 -18.73 -9.51 -6.26
CA GLU A 399 -18.01 -10.76 -6.02
C GLU A 399 -17.46 -10.85 -4.59
N PRO A 400 -17.22 -12.08 -4.05
CA PRO A 400 -16.93 -12.29 -2.63
C PRO A 400 -15.70 -11.55 -2.10
N VAL A 401 -14.62 -11.45 -2.88
CA VAL A 401 -13.37 -10.80 -2.43
C VAL A 401 -13.57 -9.30 -2.30
N SER A 402 -14.20 -8.67 -3.28
CA SER A 402 -14.54 -7.24 -3.25
C SER A 402 -15.47 -6.94 -2.07
N GLN A 403 -16.53 -7.72 -1.89
CA GLN A 403 -17.49 -7.55 -0.80
C GLN A 403 -16.85 -7.75 0.58
N ALA A 404 -15.99 -8.75 0.74
CA ALA A 404 -15.26 -8.96 1.99
C ALA A 404 -14.30 -7.79 2.27
N THR A 405 -13.58 -7.30 1.23
CA THR A 405 -12.67 -6.17 1.35
C THR A 405 -13.41 -4.89 1.73
N LEU A 406 -14.53 -4.58 1.08
CA LEU A 406 -15.35 -3.39 1.36
C LEU A 406 -15.84 -3.30 2.81
N ARG A 407 -16.07 -4.43 3.46
CA ARG A 407 -16.49 -4.47 4.88
C ARG A 407 -15.37 -4.12 5.85
N ILE A 408 -14.12 -4.18 5.39
CA ILE A 408 -12.93 -4.04 6.23
C ILE A 408 -12.27 -2.67 6.02
N VAL A 409 -12.10 -2.26 4.75
CA VAL A 409 -11.39 -1.02 4.42
C VAL A 409 -12.22 0.21 4.76
N LYS A 410 -11.51 1.29 5.08
CA LYS A 410 -12.14 2.59 5.38
C LYS A 410 -12.18 3.51 4.17
N VAL A 411 -11.38 3.23 3.16
CA VAL A 411 -11.30 4.00 1.92
C VAL A 411 -11.48 3.07 0.74
N PHE A 412 -12.27 3.51 -0.21
CA PHE A 412 -12.56 2.81 -1.44
C PHE A 412 -12.36 3.75 -2.63
N TRP A 413 -11.40 3.45 -3.47
CA TRP A 413 -11.12 4.17 -4.71
C TRP A 413 -11.54 3.32 -5.90
N GLY A 414 -12.83 3.33 -6.22
CA GLY A 414 -13.39 2.54 -7.30
C GLY A 414 -12.95 3.05 -8.66
N LEU A 415 -12.19 2.23 -9.40
CA LEU A 415 -11.77 2.58 -10.75
C LEU A 415 -12.87 2.21 -11.76
N ASP A 416 -13.17 3.16 -12.65
CA ASP A 416 -14.21 3.05 -13.66
C ASP A 416 -13.61 2.86 -15.05
N ALA A 417 -14.01 1.79 -15.75
CA ALA A 417 -13.56 1.51 -17.11
C ALA A 417 -13.97 2.62 -18.09
N ASN A 418 -15.14 3.24 -17.91
CA ASN A 418 -15.60 4.30 -18.81
C ASN A 418 -14.73 5.55 -18.70
N LEU A 419 -14.32 5.92 -17.47
CA LEU A 419 -13.37 7.01 -17.26
C LEU A 419 -12.02 6.69 -17.91
N ALA A 420 -11.53 5.46 -17.76
CA ALA A 420 -10.30 5.03 -18.39
C ALA A 420 -10.38 5.06 -19.93
N TYR A 421 -11.50 4.61 -20.52
CA TYR A 421 -11.73 4.72 -21.97
C TYR A 421 -11.79 6.16 -22.47
N GLN A 422 -12.31 7.08 -21.66
CA GLN A 422 -12.30 8.52 -21.93
C GLN A 422 -10.94 9.17 -21.68
N ARG A 423 -9.94 8.38 -21.25
CA ARG A 423 -8.60 8.85 -20.86
C ARG A 423 -8.61 9.83 -19.70
N HIS A 424 -9.63 9.75 -18.85
CA HIS A 424 -9.67 10.49 -17.60
C HIS A 424 -8.92 9.69 -16.52
N PHE A 425 -7.79 10.20 -16.07
CA PHE A 425 -6.95 9.58 -15.06
C PHE A 425 -6.65 10.57 -13.91
N PRO A 426 -6.50 10.06 -12.67
CA PRO A 426 -6.84 8.70 -12.22
C PRO A 426 -8.32 8.38 -12.50
N ALA A 427 -8.61 7.15 -12.94
CA ALA A 427 -9.98 6.75 -13.31
C ALA A 427 -10.86 6.44 -12.07
N ILE A 428 -10.64 7.13 -10.97
CA ILE A 428 -11.38 6.98 -9.71
C ILE A 428 -12.76 7.62 -9.85
N ASN A 429 -13.80 6.81 -9.77
CA ASN A 429 -15.16 7.28 -9.87
C ASN A 429 -15.60 7.97 -8.57
N TRP A 430 -15.89 9.27 -8.67
CA TRP A 430 -16.25 10.11 -7.53
C TRP A 430 -17.65 9.85 -6.97
N LEU A 431 -18.53 9.17 -7.71
CA LEU A 431 -19.88 8.83 -7.24
C LEU A 431 -19.92 7.52 -6.43
N THR A 432 -19.00 6.60 -6.72
CA THR A 432 -18.95 5.28 -6.06
C THR A 432 -17.87 5.16 -5.01
N SER A 433 -16.84 6.02 -5.06
CA SER A 433 -15.75 6.03 -4.10
C SER A 433 -16.13 6.71 -2.79
N TYR A 434 -15.47 6.35 -1.70
CA TYR A 434 -15.67 6.98 -0.39
C TYR A 434 -14.42 6.94 0.49
N SER A 435 -14.39 7.80 1.50
CA SER A 435 -13.43 7.76 2.60
C SER A 435 -14.16 7.98 3.92
N LEU A 436 -14.03 7.02 4.84
CA LEU A 436 -14.55 7.14 6.20
C LEU A 436 -13.57 7.86 7.13
N TYR A 437 -12.41 8.29 6.63
CA TYR A 437 -11.47 9.09 7.40
C TYR A 437 -11.72 10.61 7.28
N ALA A 438 -12.49 11.06 6.31
CA ALA A 438 -12.63 12.49 6.02
C ALA A 438 -12.98 13.33 7.25
N ASP A 439 -13.94 12.88 8.06
CA ASP A 439 -14.36 13.61 9.27
C ASP A 439 -13.29 13.60 10.37
N SER A 440 -12.57 12.48 10.53
CA SER A 440 -11.49 12.38 11.52
C SER A 440 -10.27 13.23 11.17
N LEU A 441 -10.08 13.53 9.88
CA LEU A 441 -9.00 14.35 9.36
C LEU A 441 -9.33 15.85 9.32
N ALA A 442 -10.60 16.24 9.53
CA ALA A 442 -11.05 17.62 9.41
C ALA A 442 -10.23 18.60 10.26
N SER A 443 -10.00 18.25 11.53
CA SER A 443 -9.21 19.09 12.45
C SER A 443 -7.76 19.25 11.98
N TRP A 444 -7.19 18.25 11.35
CA TRP A 444 -5.84 18.36 10.80
C TRP A 444 -5.80 19.34 9.62
N TYR A 445 -6.75 19.23 8.68
CA TYR A 445 -6.85 20.15 7.55
C TYR A 445 -7.10 21.59 8.01
N ASP A 446 -7.99 21.80 8.99
CA ASP A 446 -8.27 23.13 9.55
C ASP A 446 -7.02 23.80 10.14
N ASN A 447 -6.16 23.03 10.77
CA ASN A 447 -4.97 23.54 11.44
C ASN A 447 -3.74 23.67 10.52
N ASN A 448 -3.64 22.83 9.49
CA ASN A 448 -2.43 22.74 8.65
C ASN A 448 -2.61 23.27 7.22
N VAL A 449 -3.86 23.38 6.74
CA VAL A 449 -4.13 23.85 5.39
C VAL A 449 -5.04 25.08 5.43
N SER A 450 -6.32 24.91 5.74
CA SER A 450 -7.30 26.00 5.85
C SER A 450 -8.62 25.48 6.42
N LYS A 451 -9.32 26.35 7.15
CA LYS A 451 -10.70 26.11 7.60
C LYS A 451 -11.72 25.99 6.45
N ASP A 452 -11.33 26.43 5.26
CA ASP A 452 -12.17 26.33 4.06
C ASP A 452 -12.08 24.95 3.38
N TRP A 453 -11.08 24.14 3.71
CA TRP A 453 -10.80 22.87 3.02
C TRP A 453 -12.02 21.94 3.00
N MET A 454 -12.55 21.61 4.17
CA MET A 454 -13.68 20.69 4.27
C MET A 454 -14.96 21.25 3.66
N LYS A 455 -15.15 22.57 3.74
CA LYS A 455 -16.29 23.25 3.11
C LYS A 455 -16.19 23.20 1.59
N SER A 456 -15.03 23.49 1.03
CA SER A 456 -14.78 23.43 -0.42
C SER A 456 -14.94 21.99 -0.95
N ARG A 457 -14.41 21.01 -0.23
CA ARG A 457 -14.62 19.57 -0.53
C ARG A 457 -16.10 19.21 -0.57
N ALA A 458 -16.88 19.60 0.44
CA ALA A 458 -18.31 19.30 0.51
C ALA A 458 -19.06 19.89 -0.69
N ARG A 459 -18.77 21.14 -1.06
CA ARG A 459 -19.36 21.78 -2.23
C ARG A 459 -18.99 21.09 -3.54
N PHE A 460 -17.75 20.64 -3.69
CA PHE A 460 -17.33 19.86 -4.87
C PHE A 460 -18.15 18.57 -5.00
N MET A 461 -18.31 17.85 -3.89
CA MET A 461 -19.12 16.62 -3.87
C MET A 461 -20.58 16.89 -4.20
N GLU A 462 -21.17 17.96 -3.65
CA GLU A 462 -22.54 18.39 -3.95
C GLU A 462 -22.72 18.67 -5.45
N ILE A 463 -21.85 19.49 -6.04
CA ILE A 463 -21.93 19.84 -7.47
C ILE A 463 -21.80 18.59 -8.36
N LEU A 464 -20.92 17.66 -8.03
CA LEU A 464 -20.75 16.41 -8.78
C LEU A 464 -21.95 15.49 -8.66
N HIS A 465 -22.64 15.45 -7.52
CA HIS A 465 -23.89 14.71 -7.36
C HIS A 465 -25.03 15.36 -8.13
N ASP A 466 -25.19 16.69 -8.03
CA ASP A 466 -26.17 17.44 -8.81
C ASP A 466 -25.99 17.20 -10.32
N GLU A 467 -24.73 17.21 -10.81
CA GLU A 467 -24.43 16.90 -12.20
C GLU A 467 -24.92 15.51 -12.61
N ALA A 468 -24.74 14.51 -11.75
CA ALA A 468 -25.19 13.16 -12.05
C ALA A 468 -26.71 13.08 -12.23
N GLU A 469 -27.46 13.77 -11.37
CA GLU A 469 -28.93 13.87 -11.48
C GLU A 469 -29.35 14.65 -12.74
N LEU A 470 -28.71 15.79 -13.01
CA LEU A 470 -28.98 16.60 -14.20
C LEU A 470 -28.67 15.85 -15.50
N LYS A 471 -27.62 15.02 -15.53
CA LYS A 471 -27.30 14.19 -16.69
C LYS A 471 -28.42 13.19 -17.04
N GLU A 472 -29.11 12.65 -16.06
CA GLU A 472 -30.27 11.76 -16.32
C GLU A 472 -31.42 12.56 -16.94
N ILE A 473 -31.65 13.80 -16.48
CA ILE A 473 -32.66 14.70 -17.07
C ILE A 473 -32.27 15.05 -18.51
N VAL A 474 -31.03 15.43 -18.75
CA VAL A 474 -30.52 15.78 -20.10
C VAL A 474 -30.67 14.64 -21.10
N LYS A 475 -30.45 13.38 -20.68
CA LYS A 475 -30.67 12.20 -21.53
C LYS A 475 -32.12 12.08 -22.02
N LEU A 476 -33.08 12.55 -21.23
CA LEU A 476 -34.50 12.43 -21.54
C LEU A 476 -35.05 13.62 -22.34
N VAL A 477 -34.66 14.85 -22.00
CA VAL A 477 -35.29 16.07 -22.54
C VAL A 477 -34.32 17.00 -23.29
N GLY A 478 -33.02 16.70 -23.28
CA GLY A 478 -31.98 17.54 -23.90
C GLY A 478 -31.46 18.66 -23.01
N MET A 479 -30.30 19.21 -23.38
CA MET A 479 -29.62 20.27 -22.64
C MET A 479 -30.45 21.59 -22.61
N ASP A 480 -31.18 21.89 -23.69
CA ASP A 480 -31.94 23.12 -23.84
C ASP A 480 -33.13 23.24 -22.87
N ALA A 481 -33.54 22.11 -22.29
CA ALA A 481 -34.61 22.10 -21.29
C ALA A 481 -34.12 22.51 -19.88
N LEU A 482 -32.81 22.57 -19.64
CA LEU A 482 -32.28 22.98 -18.35
C LEU A 482 -32.37 24.48 -18.15
N SER A 483 -32.60 24.89 -16.90
CA SER A 483 -32.52 26.32 -16.52
C SER A 483 -31.08 26.85 -16.70
N PRO A 484 -30.87 28.15 -16.90
CA PRO A 484 -29.53 28.72 -16.95
C PRO A 484 -28.68 28.39 -15.73
N ARG A 485 -29.26 28.33 -14.55
CA ARG A 485 -28.61 27.92 -13.30
C ARG A 485 -28.16 26.46 -13.31
N ASP A 486 -28.96 25.56 -13.86
CA ASP A 486 -28.61 24.14 -13.94
C ASP A 486 -27.54 23.90 -15.01
N ARG A 487 -27.59 24.68 -16.13
CA ARG A 487 -26.50 24.69 -17.13
C ARG A 487 -25.17 25.15 -16.52
N LEU A 488 -25.19 26.21 -15.67
CA LEU A 488 -24.00 26.67 -14.96
C LEU A 488 -23.45 25.58 -14.02
N LYS A 489 -24.31 24.85 -13.28
CA LYS A 489 -23.88 23.73 -12.46
C LYS A 489 -23.19 22.65 -13.30
N MET A 490 -23.72 22.32 -14.48
CA MET A 490 -23.11 21.36 -15.41
C MET A 490 -21.72 21.81 -15.87
N GLU A 491 -21.55 23.09 -16.18
CA GLU A 491 -20.27 23.69 -16.58
C GLU A 491 -19.27 23.69 -15.42
N THR A 492 -19.72 24.01 -14.20
CA THR A 492 -18.86 23.96 -13.00
C THR A 492 -18.41 22.52 -12.70
N ALA A 493 -19.34 21.58 -12.78
CA ALA A 493 -19.00 20.14 -12.61
C ALA A 493 -18.01 19.67 -13.68
N ARG A 494 -18.12 20.18 -14.91
CA ARG A 494 -17.15 19.91 -15.97
C ARG A 494 -15.76 20.43 -15.59
N SER A 495 -15.64 21.66 -15.09
CA SER A 495 -14.37 22.19 -14.58
C SER A 495 -13.82 21.35 -13.44
N ILE A 496 -14.65 20.93 -12.49
CA ILE A 496 -14.20 20.03 -11.42
C ILE A 496 -13.61 18.73 -11.99
N ARG A 497 -14.28 18.10 -12.95
CA ARG A 497 -13.82 16.85 -13.53
C ARG A 497 -12.55 17.01 -14.39
N GLU A 498 -12.55 17.98 -15.31
CA GLU A 498 -11.50 18.11 -16.34
C GLU A 498 -10.30 18.91 -15.85
N ASP A 499 -10.51 19.93 -15.02
CA ASP A 499 -9.46 20.84 -14.60
C ASP A 499 -8.86 20.43 -13.25
N PHE A 500 -9.67 19.86 -12.33
CA PHE A 500 -9.21 19.48 -11.01
C PHE A 500 -8.99 17.98 -10.87
N LEU A 501 -9.98 17.11 -11.17
CA LEU A 501 -9.86 15.68 -10.93
C LEU A 501 -8.96 14.96 -11.94
N HIS A 502 -8.99 15.42 -13.20
CA HIS A 502 -8.08 14.87 -14.22
C HIS A 502 -6.65 15.34 -13.97
N GLN A 503 -5.77 14.40 -13.64
CA GLN A 503 -4.38 14.65 -13.26
C GLN A 503 -3.43 13.76 -14.07
N LEU A 504 -2.45 14.37 -14.73
CA LEU A 504 -1.54 13.68 -15.63
C LEU A 504 -0.33 13.11 -14.87
N ALA A 505 -0.29 11.81 -14.70
CA ALA A 505 0.77 11.10 -13.97
C ALA A 505 2.19 11.30 -14.54
N PHE A 506 2.31 11.56 -15.84
CA PHE A 506 3.58 11.69 -16.56
C PHE A 506 3.93 13.14 -16.93
N HIS A 507 3.18 14.13 -16.43
CA HIS A 507 3.48 15.54 -16.66
C HIS A 507 4.37 16.07 -15.53
N GLU A 508 5.40 16.84 -15.86
CA GLU A 508 6.42 17.30 -14.90
C GLU A 508 5.84 18.06 -13.69
N VAL A 509 4.81 18.86 -13.89
CA VAL A 509 4.17 19.66 -12.83
C VAL A 509 2.91 18.98 -12.31
N ASP A 510 2.03 18.50 -13.21
CA ASP A 510 0.69 18.01 -12.83
C ASP A 510 0.71 16.65 -12.11
N THR A 511 1.82 15.90 -12.21
CA THR A 511 1.97 14.58 -11.55
C THR A 511 1.81 14.63 -10.03
N TYR A 512 2.12 15.79 -9.42
CA TYR A 512 1.98 16.07 -7.99
C TYR A 512 1.35 17.46 -7.80
N THR A 513 0.44 17.56 -6.84
CA THR A 513 -0.17 18.85 -6.48
C THR A 513 -0.18 18.99 -4.96
N SER A 514 0.46 20.02 -4.43
CA SER A 514 0.47 20.31 -2.98
C SER A 514 -0.95 20.61 -2.47
N LEU A 515 -1.21 20.35 -1.18
CA LEU A 515 -2.52 20.67 -0.56
C LEU A 515 -2.89 22.15 -0.70
N LYS A 516 -1.89 23.04 -0.62
CA LYS A 516 -2.09 24.47 -0.82
C LYS A 516 -2.59 24.77 -2.22
N LYS A 517 -1.94 24.22 -3.24
CA LYS A 517 -2.34 24.39 -4.65
C LYS A 517 -3.69 23.75 -4.94
N GLN A 518 -3.98 22.57 -4.34
CA GLN A 518 -5.31 21.96 -4.42
C GLN A 518 -6.39 22.89 -3.87
N LEU A 519 -6.16 23.51 -2.71
CA LEU A 519 -7.08 24.49 -2.13
C LEU A 519 -7.32 25.68 -3.06
N TYR A 520 -6.26 26.22 -3.67
CA TYR A 520 -6.37 27.33 -4.60
C TYR A 520 -7.19 26.96 -5.84
N MET A 521 -6.96 25.79 -6.40
CA MET A 521 -7.76 25.27 -7.52
C MET A 521 -9.23 25.14 -7.15
N MET A 522 -9.54 24.59 -5.97
CA MET A 522 -10.92 24.52 -5.49
C MET A 522 -11.55 25.90 -5.35
N LYS A 523 -10.83 26.86 -4.75
CA LYS A 523 -11.32 28.23 -4.56
C LYS A 523 -11.56 28.94 -5.87
N LEU A 524 -10.68 28.82 -6.86
CA LEU A 524 -10.87 29.45 -8.18
C LEU A 524 -12.14 28.93 -8.86
N ILE A 525 -12.35 27.60 -8.87
CA ILE A 525 -13.55 27.01 -9.47
C ILE A 525 -14.82 27.44 -8.74
N LEU A 526 -14.80 27.43 -7.39
CA LEU A 526 -15.96 27.80 -6.58
C LEU A 526 -16.27 29.30 -6.64
N ASN A 527 -15.24 30.16 -6.63
CA ASN A 527 -15.41 31.61 -6.77
C ASN A 527 -16.01 31.96 -8.13
N PHE A 528 -15.47 31.32 -9.20
CA PHE A 528 -16.07 31.48 -10.53
C PHE A 528 -17.55 31.07 -10.55
N ASN A 529 -17.89 29.90 -9.95
CA ASN A 529 -19.27 29.43 -9.87
C ASN A 529 -20.19 30.42 -9.13
N ASP A 530 -19.73 30.96 -8.00
CA ASP A 530 -20.53 31.88 -7.18
C ASP A 530 -20.78 33.19 -7.88
N GLU A 531 -19.72 33.83 -8.41
CA GLU A 531 -19.84 35.07 -9.14
C GLU A 531 -20.61 34.91 -10.46
N ALA A 532 -20.40 33.80 -11.19
CA ALA A 532 -21.16 33.47 -12.38
C ALA A 532 -22.64 33.22 -12.08
N SER A 533 -22.95 32.58 -10.94
CA SER A 533 -24.34 32.38 -10.49
C SER A 533 -25.06 33.71 -10.24
N ASP A 534 -24.34 34.67 -9.63
CA ASP A 534 -24.86 36.04 -9.40
C ASP A 534 -25.05 36.80 -10.72
N ALA A 535 -24.13 36.64 -11.68
CA ALA A 535 -24.23 37.25 -13.00
C ALA A 535 -25.44 36.71 -13.79
N VAL A 536 -25.59 35.38 -13.84
CA VAL A 536 -26.74 34.73 -14.50
C VAL A 536 -28.06 35.10 -13.83
N ALA A 537 -28.10 35.26 -12.51
CA ALA A 537 -29.30 35.75 -11.80
C ALA A 537 -29.66 37.19 -12.14
N LYS A 538 -28.69 38.00 -12.57
CA LYS A 538 -28.89 39.39 -13.05
C LYS A 538 -29.20 39.45 -14.54
N GLY A 539 -29.16 38.34 -15.26
CA GLY A 539 -29.56 38.26 -16.67
C GLY A 539 -28.46 37.89 -17.66
N ALA A 540 -27.20 37.69 -17.17
CA ALA A 540 -26.10 37.32 -18.06
C ALA A 540 -26.36 36.00 -18.82
N ASP A 541 -26.01 35.99 -20.11
CA ASP A 541 -26.17 34.79 -20.94
C ASP A 541 -25.20 33.68 -20.48
N ILE A 542 -25.75 32.52 -20.21
CA ILE A 542 -24.96 31.35 -19.78
C ILE A 542 -23.92 30.90 -20.82
N GLU A 543 -24.19 31.10 -22.12
CA GLU A 543 -23.24 30.74 -23.18
C GLU A 543 -22.04 31.70 -23.19
N GLU A 544 -22.26 32.98 -22.94
CA GLU A 544 -21.18 33.95 -22.81
C GLU A 544 -20.35 33.69 -21.54
N VAL A 545 -21.01 33.45 -20.41
CA VAL A 545 -20.35 33.04 -19.15
C VAL A 545 -19.50 31.79 -19.35
N ALA A 546 -20.03 30.80 -20.07
CA ALA A 546 -19.30 29.53 -20.33
C ALA A 546 -18.06 29.72 -21.22
N ASN A 547 -17.98 30.78 -22.00
CA ASN A 547 -16.90 31.10 -22.94
C ASN A 547 -15.93 32.19 -22.45
N LEU A 548 -16.03 32.64 -21.20
CA LEU A 548 -15.11 33.62 -20.63
C LEU A 548 -13.66 33.14 -20.69
N ALA A 549 -12.73 34.05 -21.02
CA ALA A 549 -11.31 33.71 -21.19
C ALA A 549 -10.65 33.25 -19.87
N VAL A 550 -11.11 33.73 -18.73
CA VAL A 550 -10.61 33.37 -17.42
C VAL A 550 -10.78 31.85 -17.14
N ARG A 551 -11.80 31.19 -17.70
CA ARG A 551 -12.01 29.76 -17.55
C ARG A 551 -10.85 28.93 -18.11
N GLU A 552 -10.32 29.32 -19.30
CA GLU A 552 -9.14 28.64 -19.84
C GLU A 552 -7.93 28.84 -18.93
N LYS A 553 -7.77 29.99 -18.33
CA LYS A 553 -6.68 30.25 -17.38
C LYS A 553 -6.82 29.42 -16.10
N ILE A 554 -8.05 29.28 -15.56
CA ILE A 554 -8.35 28.42 -14.43
C ILE A 554 -7.99 26.98 -14.77
N SER A 555 -8.37 26.49 -15.95
CA SER A 555 -8.05 25.12 -16.38
C SER A 555 -6.55 24.84 -16.49
N ARG A 556 -5.76 25.86 -16.80
CA ARG A 556 -4.29 25.77 -16.90
C ARG A 556 -3.57 25.95 -15.58
N PHE A 557 -4.26 26.32 -14.49
CA PHE A 557 -3.64 26.52 -13.20
C PHE A 557 -2.93 25.26 -12.68
N LYS A 558 -3.41 24.07 -13.02
CA LYS A 558 -2.77 22.78 -12.69
C LYS A 558 -1.32 22.65 -13.19
N TYR A 559 -0.95 23.39 -14.25
CA TYR A 559 0.41 23.39 -14.84
C TYR A 559 1.31 24.51 -14.29
N ILE A 560 0.82 25.34 -13.37
CA ILE A 560 1.63 26.37 -12.71
C ILE A 560 2.58 25.72 -11.70
N GLU A 561 3.84 26.10 -11.72
CA GLU A 561 4.85 25.64 -10.75
C GLU A 561 4.47 26.10 -9.34
N GLU A 562 4.79 25.31 -8.32
CA GLU A 562 4.41 25.56 -6.91
C GLU A 562 4.84 26.94 -6.42
N GLU A 563 6.01 27.42 -6.83
CA GLU A 563 6.57 28.73 -6.44
C GLU A 563 5.76 29.93 -6.97
N LYS A 564 5.00 29.75 -8.05
CA LYS A 564 4.24 30.81 -8.72
C LYS A 564 2.75 30.78 -8.36
N THR A 565 2.30 29.78 -7.61
CA THR A 565 0.86 29.57 -7.34
C THR A 565 0.21 30.70 -6.58
N ASP A 566 0.90 31.34 -5.63
CA ASP A 566 0.33 32.45 -4.85
C ASP A 566 -0.01 33.66 -5.74
N ALA A 567 0.97 34.09 -6.53
CA ALA A 567 0.80 35.26 -7.39
C ALA A 567 -0.27 35.04 -8.48
N GLU A 568 -0.30 33.82 -9.08
CA GLU A 568 -1.26 33.52 -10.11
C GLU A 568 -2.68 33.33 -9.55
N PHE A 569 -2.80 32.78 -8.31
CA PHE A 569 -4.09 32.69 -7.62
C PHE A 569 -4.71 34.07 -7.36
N GLU A 570 -3.93 35.03 -6.82
CA GLU A 570 -4.40 36.40 -6.56
C GLU A 570 -4.83 37.10 -7.87
N LYS A 571 -4.01 36.98 -8.91
CA LYS A 571 -4.29 37.56 -10.22
C LYS A 571 -5.57 36.98 -10.81
N LEU A 572 -5.73 35.65 -10.84
CA LEU A 572 -6.94 35.01 -11.39
C LEU A 572 -8.19 35.33 -10.59
N SER A 573 -8.08 35.45 -9.25
CA SER A 573 -9.22 35.86 -8.42
C SER A 573 -9.75 37.23 -8.76
N VAL A 574 -8.88 38.19 -9.05
CA VAL A 574 -9.28 39.53 -9.52
C VAL A 574 -9.85 39.49 -10.95
N GLU A 575 -9.25 38.69 -11.82
CA GLU A 575 -9.65 38.58 -13.22
C GLU A 575 -11.04 37.94 -13.37
N ILE A 576 -11.42 36.96 -12.52
CA ILE A 576 -12.77 36.38 -12.47
C ILE A 576 -13.80 37.50 -12.26
N SER A 577 -13.62 38.31 -11.22
CA SER A 577 -14.54 39.41 -10.91
C SER A 577 -14.60 40.48 -12.02
N SER A 578 -13.45 40.80 -12.64
CA SER A 578 -13.38 41.77 -13.73
C SER A 578 -14.13 41.29 -14.97
N GLU A 579 -13.85 40.07 -15.47
CA GLU A 579 -14.48 39.57 -16.70
C GLU A 579 -16.00 39.39 -16.54
N LEU A 580 -16.48 38.96 -15.34
CA LEU A 580 -17.90 38.82 -15.08
C LEU A 580 -18.63 40.18 -14.94
N ASN A 581 -17.99 41.21 -14.36
CA ASN A 581 -18.55 42.56 -14.31
C ASN A 581 -18.58 43.18 -15.69
N ASP A 582 -17.50 43.05 -16.49
CA ASP A 582 -17.46 43.55 -17.88
C ASP A 582 -18.55 42.91 -18.76
N LEU A 583 -18.97 41.67 -18.46
CA LEU A 583 -20.07 41.02 -19.15
C LEU A 583 -21.42 41.67 -18.79
N LEU A 584 -21.66 41.95 -17.51
CA LEU A 584 -22.88 42.58 -17.03
C LEU A 584 -23.03 44.03 -17.58
N ASP A 585 -21.94 44.79 -17.62
CA ASP A 585 -21.94 46.18 -18.14
C ASP A 585 -22.28 46.22 -19.63
N LYS A 586 -21.93 45.18 -20.41
CA LYS A 586 -22.28 45.09 -21.84
C LYS A 586 -23.76 44.80 -22.11
N GLU A 587 -24.45 44.15 -21.16
CA GLU A 587 -25.88 43.87 -21.29
C GLU A 587 -26.77 45.00 -20.81
N GLU A 588 -26.23 46.00 -20.07
CA GLU A 588 -26.94 47.22 -19.67
C GLU A 588 -26.90 48.33 -20.76
N ASP A 589 -25.97 48.25 -21.73
CA ASP A 589 -25.86 49.15 -22.88
C ASP A 589 -26.64 48.59 -24.10
#